data_0905980e0bc381c16f8f7e88cf29a148
#
_entry.id   0905980e0bc381c16f8f7e88cf29a148
#
_cell.length_a   1.000
_cell.length_b   1.000
_cell.length_c   1.000
_cell.angle_alpha   90.00
_cell.angle_beta   90.00
_cell.angle_gamma   90.00
#
_symmetry.space_group_name_H-M   'P 1'
#
loop_
_entity.id
_entity.type
_entity.pdbx_description
1 polymer ?
#
loop_
_entity_poly.entity_id
_entity_poly.type
_entity_poly.pdbx_seq_one_letter_code
_entity_poly.pdbx_strand_id
1 'polypeptide(L)'
;MSIRFMLNETSYFGRGAREELAGELKKRNFKKVFLVSDKALVSAGVAAKVEEVLNKIGIPYDLYDEIKPNPTIKNVTDGVEACKASGADVIVTVGGGSSMDTAKAISIVMTNPDRADIKSLNGLSNTKNRAMPVIALPTTAGTASEVTINYVITDEDAEVKMVCVDPNDIPILAIVDSELMASMPKGLAAATGMDALTHAVEGYITAAHNEMSDMFHMKAIKLIFKNLAAAVNEKEPYAVEQIGLAQYIAGMGFSNVGLGIVHSMAHQLGAVYDTPHGIANAMLLPTVMRFNGENPETAQRFREILCEIGRPDAAHLNDQDVINTFVWMISELSKAVGITTTIKDYGAKEEDFEMLAEKAMNDPCKPGNPREVTKEQFVELYRKAM
;
A
#
# COMPACT_ATOMS: atom_id res chain seq x y z
N MET A 1 3.52 -3.24 -28.30
CA MET A 1 2.62 -2.33 -27.51
C MET A 1 3.51 -1.47 -26.64
N SER A 2 3.25 -0.16 -26.48
CA SER A 2 4.06 0.67 -25.57
C SER A 2 3.54 0.52 -24.16
N ILE A 3 4.45 0.43 -23.19
CA ILE A 3 4.14 0.35 -21.76
C ILE A 3 4.53 1.69 -21.14
N ARG A 4 3.59 2.30 -20.37
CA ARG A 4 3.88 3.48 -19.56
C ARG A 4 4.26 3.03 -18.16
N PHE A 5 5.35 3.55 -17.63
CA PHE A 5 5.80 3.31 -16.28
C PHE A 5 6.00 4.65 -15.54
N MET A 6 5.45 4.79 -14.34
CA MET A 6 5.51 6.00 -13.54
C MET A 6 6.17 5.72 -12.20
N LEU A 7 7.14 6.57 -11.86
CA LEU A 7 7.91 6.50 -10.62
C LEU A 7 8.12 7.93 -10.08
N ASN A 8 8.57 8.04 -8.82
CA ASN A 8 9.02 9.31 -8.27
C ASN A 8 10.18 9.91 -9.10
N GLU A 9 10.33 11.23 -9.02
CA GLU A 9 11.51 11.90 -9.61
C GLU A 9 12.80 11.51 -8.88
N THR A 10 12.72 11.33 -7.56
CA THR A 10 13.85 10.98 -6.68
C THR A 10 13.37 10.15 -5.50
N SER A 11 14.22 9.25 -5.00
CA SER A 11 13.96 8.49 -3.79
C SER A 11 15.22 8.30 -2.98
N TYR A 12 15.11 8.33 -1.65
CA TYR A 12 16.18 8.05 -0.71
C TYR A 12 15.79 6.88 0.20
N PHE A 13 16.76 6.04 0.50
CA PHE A 13 16.55 4.82 1.30
C PHE A 13 17.62 4.69 2.36
N GLY A 14 17.24 4.15 3.49
CA GLY A 14 18.14 3.77 4.54
C GLY A 14 17.92 4.54 5.84
N ARG A 15 18.67 4.12 6.83
CA ARG A 15 18.60 4.68 8.17
C ARG A 15 19.06 6.13 8.20
N GLY A 16 18.24 7.04 8.69
CA GLY A 16 18.52 8.48 8.75
C GLY A 16 18.30 9.21 7.42
N ALA A 17 17.75 8.56 6.40
CA ALA A 17 17.51 9.17 5.08
C ALA A 17 16.66 10.45 5.14
N ARG A 18 15.87 10.66 6.20
CA ARG A 18 15.09 11.90 6.40
C ARG A 18 15.92 13.19 6.39
N GLU A 19 17.21 13.09 6.69
CA GLU A 19 18.09 14.26 6.66
C GLU A 19 18.27 14.85 5.24
N GLU A 20 18.05 14.02 4.18
CA GLU A 20 18.08 14.45 2.78
C GLU A 20 16.95 15.44 2.44
N LEU A 21 15.87 15.43 3.23
CA LEU A 21 14.75 16.38 3.09
C LEU A 21 15.24 17.83 3.06
N ALA A 22 16.22 18.16 3.93
CA ALA A 22 16.79 19.51 4.02
C ALA A 22 17.45 19.97 2.70
N GLY A 23 18.19 19.07 2.07
CA GLY A 23 18.87 19.30 0.79
C GLY A 23 17.87 19.49 -0.36
N GLU A 24 16.86 18.59 -0.42
CA GLU A 24 15.85 18.62 -1.48
C GLU A 24 14.93 19.84 -1.40
N LEU A 25 14.50 20.26 -0.20
CA LEU A 25 13.71 21.47 -0.02
C LEU A 25 14.47 22.72 -0.50
N LYS A 26 15.77 22.84 -0.16
CA LYS A 26 16.61 23.94 -0.61
C LYS A 26 16.86 23.92 -2.11
N LYS A 27 17.23 22.77 -2.67
CA LYS A 27 17.51 22.57 -4.10
C LYS A 27 16.30 22.92 -4.97
N ARG A 28 15.09 22.54 -4.53
CA ARG A 28 13.83 22.81 -5.22
C ARG A 28 13.26 24.21 -4.91
N ASN A 29 13.94 24.97 -4.03
CA ASN A 29 13.61 26.36 -3.67
C ASN A 29 12.23 26.52 -3.03
N PHE A 30 11.72 25.49 -2.31
CA PHE A 30 10.50 25.59 -1.54
C PHE A 30 10.63 26.56 -0.38
N LYS A 31 9.55 27.29 -0.07
CA LYS A 31 9.55 28.40 0.89
C LYS A 31 8.81 28.08 2.16
N LYS A 32 7.75 27.30 2.09
CA LYS A 32 6.94 26.93 3.24
C LYS A 32 6.34 25.53 3.07
N VAL A 33 6.40 24.73 4.12
CA VAL A 33 5.91 23.36 4.14
C VAL A 33 4.51 23.28 4.77
N PHE A 34 3.61 22.51 4.16
CA PHE A 34 2.43 21.98 4.82
C PHE A 34 2.75 20.57 5.28
N LEU A 35 2.98 20.40 6.60
CA LEU A 35 3.38 19.12 7.19
C LEU A 35 2.14 18.31 7.55
N VAL A 36 1.96 17.15 6.92
CA VAL A 36 0.80 16.28 7.11
C VAL A 36 1.19 15.04 7.89
N SER A 37 0.49 14.75 8.99
CA SER A 37 0.70 13.58 9.85
C SER A 37 -0.61 13.17 10.53
N ASP A 38 -0.54 12.25 11.49
CA ASP A 38 -1.64 11.91 12.38
C ASP A 38 -1.26 12.14 13.86
N LYS A 39 -2.28 12.29 14.73
CA LYS A 39 -2.08 12.58 16.16
C LYS A 39 -1.29 11.51 16.89
N ALA A 40 -1.39 10.24 16.47
CA ALA A 40 -0.66 9.16 17.12
C ALA A 40 0.85 9.28 16.84
N LEU A 41 1.24 9.60 15.62
CA LEU A 41 2.64 9.80 15.24
C LEU A 41 3.23 11.09 15.83
N VAL A 42 2.42 12.15 15.94
CA VAL A 42 2.82 13.38 16.65
C VAL A 42 3.07 13.06 18.11
N SER A 43 2.12 12.40 18.78
CA SER A 43 2.24 12.04 20.21
C SER A 43 3.38 11.05 20.48
N ALA A 44 3.69 10.17 19.53
CA ALA A 44 4.79 9.21 19.61
C ALA A 44 6.17 9.84 19.30
N GLY A 45 6.22 11.11 18.93
CA GLY A 45 7.46 11.81 18.58
C GLY A 45 8.06 11.40 17.23
N VAL A 46 7.31 10.71 16.39
CA VAL A 46 7.79 10.32 15.04
C VAL A 46 7.79 11.53 14.10
N ALA A 47 6.71 12.32 14.12
CA ALA A 47 6.63 13.57 13.36
C ALA A 47 7.72 14.57 13.79
N ALA A 48 8.04 14.63 15.09
CA ALA A 48 9.08 15.51 15.63
C ALA A 48 10.46 15.30 14.96
N LYS A 49 10.80 14.07 14.54
CA LYS A 49 12.05 13.81 13.81
C LYS A 49 12.12 14.52 12.46
N VAL A 50 10.98 14.75 11.82
CA VAL A 50 10.90 15.50 10.56
C VAL A 50 10.86 17.01 10.84
N GLU A 51 10.12 17.42 11.87
CA GLU A 51 10.12 18.83 12.33
C GLU A 51 11.52 19.32 12.71
N GLU A 52 12.34 18.46 13.34
CA GLU A 52 13.73 18.76 13.65
C GLU A 52 14.54 19.09 12.37
N VAL A 53 14.32 18.37 11.27
CA VAL A 53 14.99 18.64 9.99
C VAL A 53 14.54 19.98 9.42
N LEU A 54 13.23 20.28 9.48
CA LEU A 54 12.67 21.55 9.01
C LEU A 54 13.21 22.73 9.83
N ASN A 55 13.26 22.57 11.16
CA ASN A 55 13.77 23.57 12.10
C ASN A 55 15.26 23.85 11.90
N LYS A 56 16.09 22.82 11.66
CA LYS A 56 17.54 22.98 11.37
C LYS A 56 17.82 23.91 10.18
N ILE A 57 16.93 23.90 9.17
CA ILE A 57 17.11 24.73 7.97
C ILE A 57 16.31 26.05 8.02
N GLY A 58 15.51 26.24 9.07
CA GLY A 58 14.71 27.45 9.28
C GLY A 58 13.58 27.64 8.26
N ILE A 59 13.09 26.55 7.65
CA ILE A 59 11.93 26.63 6.77
C ILE A 59 10.64 26.64 7.59
N PRO A 60 9.74 27.61 7.38
CA PRO A 60 8.48 27.64 8.10
C PRO A 60 7.56 26.48 7.67
N TYR A 61 6.78 25.96 8.61
CA TYR A 61 5.79 24.94 8.32
C TYR A 61 4.54 25.11 9.18
N ASP A 62 3.40 24.61 8.67
CA ASP A 62 2.18 24.42 9.42
C ASP A 62 1.87 22.93 9.48
N LEU A 63 1.60 22.41 10.69
CA LEU A 63 1.26 21.01 10.92
C LEU A 63 -0.25 20.81 10.80
N TYR A 64 -0.64 19.78 10.04
CA TYR A 64 -2.00 19.25 9.94
C TYR A 64 -2.00 17.79 10.38
N ASP A 65 -2.58 17.50 11.55
CA ASP A 65 -2.56 16.19 12.21
C ASP A 65 -3.95 15.59 12.47
N GLU A 66 -5.00 16.16 11.86
CA GLU A 66 -6.40 15.74 12.05
C GLU A 66 -6.80 14.52 11.22
N ILE A 67 -5.82 13.69 10.82
CA ILE A 67 -6.05 12.51 9.99
C ILE A 67 -6.49 11.33 10.85
N LYS A 68 -7.54 10.65 10.41
CA LYS A 68 -8.06 9.42 11.02
C LYS A 68 -7.53 8.19 10.27
N PRO A 69 -7.43 7.03 10.93
CA PRO A 69 -7.40 5.75 10.22
C PRO A 69 -8.60 5.67 9.25
N ASN A 70 -8.39 5.12 8.04
CA ASN A 70 -9.40 5.16 6.98
C ASN A 70 -9.86 6.61 6.68
N PRO A 71 -9.01 7.45 6.03
CA PRO A 71 -9.26 8.88 5.89
C PRO A 71 -10.55 9.14 5.12
N THR A 72 -11.29 10.14 5.57
CA THR A 72 -12.62 10.46 5.05
C THR A 72 -12.59 11.65 4.09
N ILE A 73 -13.67 11.85 3.35
CA ILE A 73 -13.88 13.06 2.53
C ILE A 73 -13.68 14.30 3.38
N LYS A 74 -14.20 14.30 4.63
CA LYS A 74 -14.03 15.44 5.54
C LYS A 74 -12.57 15.72 5.89
N ASN A 75 -11.74 14.71 6.13
CA ASN A 75 -10.31 14.90 6.36
C ASN A 75 -9.62 15.61 5.18
N VAL A 76 -9.99 15.26 3.96
CA VAL A 76 -9.45 15.92 2.76
C VAL A 76 -9.95 17.35 2.65
N THR A 77 -11.25 17.61 2.82
CA THR A 77 -11.84 18.94 2.70
C THR A 77 -11.24 19.90 3.73
N ASP A 78 -11.19 19.50 5.01
CA ASP A 78 -10.59 20.30 6.08
C ASP A 78 -9.08 20.56 5.80
N GLY A 79 -8.38 19.54 5.32
CA GLY A 79 -6.96 19.63 4.95
C GLY A 79 -6.70 20.58 3.77
N VAL A 80 -7.59 20.62 2.77
CA VAL A 80 -7.51 21.58 1.66
C VAL A 80 -7.67 23.01 2.17
N GLU A 81 -8.63 23.26 3.05
CA GLU A 81 -8.82 24.60 3.65
C GLU A 81 -7.59 25.00 4.48
N ALA A 82 -7.07 24.10 5.31
CA ALA A 82 -5.86 24.35 6.10
C ALA A 82 -4.63 24.62 5.22
N CYS A 83 -4.44 23.84 4.16
CA CYS A 83 -3.35 23.99 3.20
C CYS A 83 -3.43 25.35 2.48
N LYS A 84 -4.61 25.76 2.02
CA LYS A 84 -4.83 27.10 1.43
C LYS A 84 -4.50 28.21 2.41
N ALA A 85 -4.98 28.11 3.65
CA ALA A 85 -4.71 29.11 4.68
C ALA A 85 -3.22 29.21 5.05
N SER A 86 -2.49 28.09 4.99
CA SER A 86 -1.05 28.04 5.25
C SER A 86 -0.22 28.83 4.25
N GLY A 87 -0.65 28.89 3.00
CA GLY A 87 0.15 29.48 1.90
C GLY A 87 1.43 28.68 1.60
N ALA A 88 1.50 27.41 1.96
CA ALA A 88 2.62 26.52 1.66
C ALA A 88 2.73 26.24 0.16
N ASP A 89 3.94 25.93 -0.31
CA ASP A 89 4.25 25.60 -1.71
C ASP A 89 4.67 24.15 -1.92
N VAL A 90 4.74 23.36 -0.84
CA VAL A 90 5.00 21.92 -0.85
C VAL A 90 4.29 21.25 0.32
N ILE A 91 3.81 20.03 0.10
CA ILE A 91 3.32 19.15 1.16
C ILE A 91 4.45 18.18 1.53
N VAL A 92 4.76 18.08 2.81
CA VAL A 92 5.59 17.00 3.36
C VAL A 92 4.68 16.12 4.21
N THR A 93 4.58 14.83 3.88
CA THR A 93 3.77 13.91 4.68
C THR A 93 4.67 12.91 5.40
N VAL A 94 4.45 12.76 6.71
CA VAL A 94 5.11 11.74 7.53
C VAL A 94 4.03 10.87 8.17
N GLY A 95 3.92 9.62 7.72
CA GLY A 95 2.85 8.76 8.19
C GLY A 95 2.70 7.44 7.45
N GLY A 96 1.67 6.71 7.79
CA GLY A 96 1.23 5.52 7.05
C GLY A 96 0.37 5.89 5.83
N GLY A 97 -0.28 4.88 5.23
CA GLY A 97 -1.15 5.06 4.07
C GLY A 97 -2.17 6.17 4.26
N SER A 98 -2.87 6.22 5.40
CA SER A 98 -3.90 7.23 5.66
C SER A 98 -3.39 8.67 5.56
N SER A 99 -2.21 8.95 6.12
CA SER A 99 -1.60 10.29 6.04
C SER A 99 -1.16 10.62 4.62
N MET A 100 -0.56 9.66 3.92
CA MET A 100 -0.11 9.84 2.53
C MET A 100 -1.29 10.00 1.58
N ASP A 101 -2.31 9.18 1.70
CA ASP A 101 -3.51 9.23 0.84
C ASP A 101 -4.26 10.55 1.01
N THR A 102 -4.39 11.03 2.26
CA THR A 102 -4.95 12.36 2.53
C THR A 102 -4.10 13.47 1.91
N ALA A 103 -2.77 13.40 2.06
CA ALA A 103 -1.85 14.39 1.48
C ALA A 103 -1.94 14.43 -0.05
N LYS A 104 -2.06 13.26 -0.71
CA LYS A 104 -2.24 13.15 -2.17
C LYS A 104 -3.58 13.76 -2.60
N ALA A 105 -4.68 13.43 -1.93
CA ALA A 105 -5.99 14.00 -2.21
C ALA A 105 -6.00 15.54 -2.03
N ILE A 106 -5.40 16.05 -0.94
CA ILE A 106 -5.23 17.49 -0.74
C ILE A 106 -4.46 18.10 -1.90
N SER A 107 -3.32 17.51 -2.27
CA SER A 107 -2.41 18.03 -3.29
C SER A 107 -3.06 18.15 -4.67
N ILE A 108 -3.90 17.17 -5.06
CA ILE A 108 -4.67 17.18 -6.31
C ILE A 108 -5.69 18.33 -6.31
N VAL A 109 -6.47 18.48 -5.24
CA VAL A 109 -7.51 19.51 -5.15
C VAL A 109 -6.90 20.92 -5.14
N MET A 110 -5.74 21.09 -4.51
CA MET A 110 -5.05 22.40 -4.47
C MET A 110 -4.74 22.96 -5.87
N THR A 111 -4.47 22.10 -6.84
CA THR A 111 -4.13 22.49 -8.23
C THR A 111 -5.26 22.27 -9.22
N ASN A 112 -6.31 21.55 -8.83
CA ASN A 112 -7.49 21.24 -9.63
C ASN A 112 -8.78 21.60 -8.86
N PRO A 113 -9.11 22.90 -8.73
CA PRO A 113 -10.27 23.36 -7.95
C PRO A 113 -11.61 22.91 -8.53
N ASP A 114 -11.64 22.47 -9.78
CA ASP A 114 -12.80 21.81 -10.40
C ASP A 114 -13.08 20.41 -9.84
N ARG A 115 -12.17 19.88 -9.02
CA ARG A 115 -12.27 18.62 -8.27
C ARG A 115 -12.49 18.83 -6.75
N ALA A 116 -13.01 19.99 -6.36
CA ALA A 116 -13.32 20.29 -4.95
C ALA A 116 -14.37 19.35 -4.35
N ASP A 117 -15.25 18.77 -5.17
CA ASP A 117 -16.06 17.61 -4.79
C ASP A 117 -15.17 16.35 -4.78
N ILE A 118 -14.78 15.90 -3.59
CA ILE A 118 -13.87 14.76 -3.41
C ILE A 118 -14.44 13.47 -4.01
N LYS A 119 -15.77 13.30 -4.05
CA LYS A 119 -16.42 12.14 -4.67
C LYS A 119 -16.08 12.02 -6.16
N SER A 120 -15.76 13.14 -6.83
CA SER A 120 -15.35 13.17 -8.24
C SER A 120 -13.95 12.58 -8.50
N LEU A 121 -13.18 12.27 -7.44
CA LEU A 121 -11.86 11.67 -7.55
C LEU A 121 -11.90 10.13 -7.60
N ASN A 122 -13.05 9.51 -7.32
CA ASN A 122 -13.19 8.06 -7.33
C ASN A 122 -12.92 7.46 -8.72
N GLY A 123 -12.17 6.37 -8.76
CA GLY A 123 -11.74 5.72 -9.99
C GLY A 123 -10.60 6.46 -10.69
N LEU A 124 -10.56 6.41 -12.02
CA LEU A 124 -9.53 7.09 -12.82
C LEU A 124 -9.88 8.57 -12.98
N SER A 125 -9.23 9.43 -12.22
CA SER A 125 -9.58 10.84 -12.10
C SER A 125 -9.17 11.70 -13.29
N ASN A 126 -8.04 11.40 -13.94
CA ASN A 126 -7.49 12.15 -15.09
C ASN A 126 -7.56 13.68 -14.90
N THR A 127 -7.03 14.20 -13.80
CA THR A 127 -6.98 15.63 -13.54
C THR A 127 -6.16 16.38 -14.59
N LYS A 128 -6.42 17.67 -14.77
CA LYS A 128 -5.76 18.48 -15.80
C LYS A 128 -4.36 18.90 -15.38
N ASN A 129 -4.20 19.26 -14.12
CA ASN A 129 -2.95 19.79 -13.58
C ASN A 129 -2.27 18.73 -12.71
N ARG A 130 -0.95 18.73 -12.75
CA ARG A 130 -0.17 17.97 -11.76
C ARG A 130 -0.50 18.47 -10.35
N ALA A 131 -0.53 17.55 -9.39
CA ALA A 131 -0.74 17.86 -7.99
C ALA A 131 0.28 18.89 -7.46
N MET A 132 -0.07 19.60 -6.40
CA MET A 132 0.90 20.32 -5.60
C MET A 132 2.03 19.36 -5.18
N PRO A 133 3.32 19.77 -5.22
CA PRO A 133 4.42 18.85 -4.90
C PRO A 133 4.25 18.17 -3.56
N VAL A 134 4.38 16.83 -3.52
CA VAL A 134 4.36 16.01 -2.31
C VAL A 134 5.72 15.36 -2.10
N ILE A 135 6.26 15.46 -0.89
CA ILE A 135 7.42 14.71 -0.40
C ILE A 135 6.89 13.75 0.67
N ALA A 136 7.08 12.46 0.47
CA ALA A 136 6.48 11.43 1.31
C ALA A 136 7.52 10.66 2.13
N LEU A 137 7.31 10.62 3.46
CA LEU A 137 8.13 9.87 4.42
C LEU A 137 7.27 8.79 5.09
N PRO A 138 7.28 7.54 4.59
CA PRO A 138 6.46 6.47 5.14
C PRO A 138 6.93 6.05 6.54
N THR A 139 5.96 5.77 7.42
CA THR A 139 6.19 5.21 8.76
C THR A 139 5.69 3.78 8.89
N THR A 140 5.05 3.25 7.84
CA THR A 140 4.61 1.85 7.72
C THR A 140 5.29 1.21 6.51
N ALA A 141 5.41 -0.11 6.54
CA ALA A 141 6.09 -0.86 5.49
C ALA A 141 5.10 -1.79 4.75
N GLY A 142 4.10 -1.20 4.09
CA GLY A 142 3.03 -1.97 3.43
C GLY A 142 2.45 -1.30 2.19
N THR A 143 1.81 -0.15 2.35
CA THR A 143 0.96 0.47 1.33
C THR A 143 1.69 1.01 0.11
N ALA A 144 2.96 1.36 0.27
CA ALA A 144 3.76 2.01 -0.78
C ALA A 144 3.13 3.29 -1.38
N SER A 145 2.25 3.98 -0.64
CA SER A 145 1.55 5.17 -1.15
C SER A 145 2.51 6.29 -1.55
N GLU A 146 3.74 6.30 -1.02
CA GLU A 146 4.81 7.22 -1.39
C GLU A 146 5.32 7.08 -2.83
N VAL A 147 5.00 5.97 -3.52
CA VAL A 147 5.47 5.70 -4.90
C VAL A 147 4.34 5.33 -5.86
N THR A 148 3.09 5.35 -5.40
CA THR A 148 1.93 4.95 -6.21
C THR A 148 1.14 6.14 -6.74
N ILE A 149 0.41 5.90 -7.82
CA ILE A 149 -0.58 6.83 -8.40
C ILE A 149 -1.98 6.64 -7.80
N ASN A 150 -2.10 5.83 -6.75
CA ASN A 150 -3.37 5.50 -6.12
C ASN A 150 -3.42 6.07 -4.71
N TYR A 151 -4.62 6.39 -4.25
CA TYR A 151 -4.93 6.73 -2.86
C TYR A 151 -6.37 6.32 -2.54
N VAL A 152 -6.66 6.09 -1.27
CA VAL A 152 -7.97 5.60 -0.83
C VAL A 152 -8.58 6.57 0.16
N ILE A 153 -9.78 7.06 -0.16
CA ILE A 153 -10.57 7.95 0.70
C ILE A 153 -11.93 7.32 0.96
N THR A 154 -12.39 7.37 2.19
CA THR A 154 -13.69 6.81 2.59
C THR A 154 -14.80 7.83 2.37
N ASP A 155 -15.80 7.47 1.56
CA ASP A 155 -17.09 8.15 1.54
C ASP A 155 -17.95 7.56 2.66
N GLU A 156 -18.05 8.29 3.78
CA GLU A 156 -18.79 7.84 4.96
C GLU A 156 -20.31 7.76 4.71
N ASP A 157 -20.85 8.61 3.81
CA ASP A 157 -22.27 8.62 3.49
C ASP A 157 -22.69 7.39 2.66
N ALA A 158 -21.83 6.98 1.75
CA ALA A 158 -22.07 5.84 0.87
C ALA A 158 -21.53 4.51 1.45
N GLU A 159 -20.77 4.55 2.55
CA GLU A 159 -20.06 3.41 3.14
C GLU A 159 -19.15 2.71 2.12
N VAL A 160 -18.38 3.52 1.35
CA VAL A 160 -17.52 3.03 0.27
C VAL A 160 -16.09 3.54 0.45
N LYS A 161 -15.11 2.66 0.27
CA LYS A 161 -13.71 3.04 0.08
C LYS A 161 -13.50 3.40 -1.39
N MET A 162 -13.35 4.69 -1.66
CA MET A 162 -13.06 5.21 -2.99
C MET A 162 -11.59 4.95 -3.32
N VAL A 163 -11.33 4.12 -4.31
CA VAL A 163 -9.99 3.92 -4.86
C VAL A 163 -9.79 4.96 -5.95
N CYS A 164 -9.00 5.97 -5.65
CA CYS A 164 -8.70 7.06 -6.56
C CYS A 164 -7.37 6.76 -7.28
N VAL A 165 -7.35 6.95 -8.59
CA VAL A 165 -6.16 6.68 -9.42
C VAL A 165 -5.90 7.89 -10.30
N ASP A 166 -4.78 8.57 -10.08
CA ASP A 166 -4.39 9.71 -10.90
C ASP A 166 -2.87 9.77 -11.12
N PRO A 167 -2.41 9.67 -12.37
CA PRO A 167 -0.99 9.81 -12.69
C PRO A 167 -0.36 11.14 -12.25
N ASN A 168 -1.18 12.16 -11.99
CA ASN A 168 -0.72 13.48 -11.57
C ASN A 168 -0.44 13.60 -10.07
N ASP A 169 -0.81 12.61 -9.26
CA ASP A 169 -0.69 12.68 -7.79
C ASP A 169 0.56 11.99 -7.21
N ILE A 170 1.32 11.28 -8.04
CA ILE A 170 2.51 10.59 -7.55
C ILE A 170 3.45 11.57 -6.82
N PRO A 171 3.88 11.27 -5.58
CA PRO A 171 4.83 12.12 -4.86
C PRO A 171 6.11 12.35 -5.67
N ILE A 172 6.60 13.59 -5.70
CA ILE A 172 7.83 13.93 -6.43
C ILE A 172 9.07 13.29 -5.79
N LEU A 173 9.00 13.05 -4.48
CA LEU A 173 10.10 12.53 -3.68
C LEU A 173 9.57 11.58 -2.62
N ALA A 174 10.19 10.41 -2.51
CA ALA A 174 9.99 9.47 -1.41
C ALA A 174 11.27 9.37 -0.57
N ILE A 175 11.12 9.39 0.75
CA ILE A 175 12.23 9.21 1.70
C ILE A 175 11.88 8.07 2.64
N VAL A 176 12.41 6.89 2.34
CA VAL A 176 12.14 5.65 3.09
C VAL A 176 13.20 5.50 4.18
N ASP A 177 12.92 6.10 5.35
CA ASP A 177 13.79 6.06 6.52
C ASP A 177 13.32 4.99 7.51
N SER A 178 14.09 3.92 7.67
CA SER A 178 13.75 2.82 8.57
C SER A 178 13.64 3.23 10.05
N GLU A 179 14.23 4.35 10.47
CA GLU A 179 14.06 4.87 11.84
C GLU A 179 12.68 5.46 12.10
N LEU A 180 11.95 5.87 11.05
CA LEU A 180 10.55 6.30 11.17
C LEU A 180 9.61 5.09 11.31
N MET A 181 10.01 3.92 10.82
CA MET A 181 9.26 2.66 10.87
C MET A 181 9.54 1.85 12.14
N ALA A 182 10.68 2.05 12.80
CA ALA A 182 11.15 1.24 13.92
C ALA A 182 10.20 1.22 15.13
N SER A 183 9.36 2.25 15.29
CA SER A 183 8.39 2.36 16.39
C SER A 183 7.07 1.62 16.12
N MET A 184 6.85 1.06 14.92
CA MET A 184 5.61 0.34 14.62
C MET A 184 5.29 -0.71 15.68
N PRO A 185 4.04 -0.79 16.17
CA PRO A 185 3.57 -1.93 16.96
C PRO A 185 3.71 -3.23 16.17
N LYS A 186 4.03 -4.34 16.87
CA LYS A 186 4.25 -5.65 16.23
C LYS A 186 3.10 -6.07 15.30
N GLY A 187 1.85 -5.93 15.75
CA GLY A 187 0.68 -6.28 14.92
C GLY A 187 0.56 -5.43 13.65
N LEU A 188 0.90 -4.14 13.73
CA LEU A 188 0.91 -3.26 12.55
C LEU A 188 2.03 -3.65 11.59
N ALA A 189 3.25 -3.92 12.11
CA ALA A 189 4.37 -4.35 11.28
C ALA A 189 4.09 -5.68 10.57
N ALA A 190 3.43 -6.64 11.25
CA ALA A 190 2.99 -7.90 10.65
C ALA A 190 1.95 -7.67 9.55
N ALA A 191 0.90 -6.89 9.84
CA ALA A 191 -0.17 -6.60 8.90
C ALA A 191 0.36 -5.90 7.63
N THR A 192 1.15 -4.83 7.80
CA THR A 192 1.69 -4.07 6.66
C THR A 192 2.73 -4.87 5.87
N GLY A 193 3.56 -5.69 6.54
CA GLY A 193 4.51 -6.55 5.84
C GLY A 193 3.85 -7.65 5.01
N MET A 194 2.74 -8.24 5.49
CA MET A 194 1.94 -9.18 4.70
C MET A 194 1.16 -8.48 3.59
N ASP A 195 0.75 -7.25 3.78
CA ASP A 195 0.19 -6.39 2.75
C ASP A 195 1.19 -6.15 1.61
N ALA A 196 2.43 -5.78 1.95
CA ALA A 196 3.52 -5.66 0.97
C ALA A 196 3.78 -6.96 0.20
N LEU A 197 3.69 -8.12 0.87
CA LEU A 197 3.78 -9.42 0.20
C LEU A 197 2.63 -9.62 -0.76
N THR A 198 1.41 -9.28 -0.35
CA THR A 198 0.22 -9.41 -1.21
C THR A 198 0.35 -8.53 -2.45
N HIS A 199 0.76 -7.26 -2.29
CA HIS A 199 1.06 -6.37 -3.39
C HIS A 199 2.07 -6.96 -4.37
N ALA A 200 3.19 -7.50 -3.85
CA ALA A 200 4.24 -8.07 -4.67
C ALA A 200 3.79 -9.35 -5.41
N VAL A 201 3.03 -10.23 -4.73
CA VAL A 201 2.56 -11.48 -5.32
C VAL A 201 1.46 -11.21 -6.35
N GLU A 202 0.44 -10.42 -6.02
CA GLU A 202 -0.62 -10.08 -6.97
C GLU A 202 -0.06 -9.31 -8.18
N GLY A 203 0.82 -8.33 -7.94
CA GLY A 203 1.47 -7.59 -9.01
C GLY A 203 2.38 -8.47 -9.89
N TYR A 204 2.98 -9.54 -9.34
CA TYR A 204 3.77 -10.49 -10.11
C TYR A 204 2.91 -11.35 -11.02
N ILE A 205 1.72 -11.77 -10.57
CA ILE A 205 0.83 -12.65 -11.34
C ILE A 205 -0.27 -11.94 -12.10
N THR A 206 -0.40 -10.60 -11.99
CA THR A 206 -1.47 -9.83 -12.65
C THR A 206 -1.48 -10.04 -14.17
N ALA A 207 -2.65 -9.98 -14.78
CA ALA A 207 -2.79 -10.10 -16.25
C ALA A 207 -2.02 -9.01 -17.03
N ALA A 208 -1.70 -7.89 -16.39
CA ALA A 208 -0.95 -6.78 -16.99
C ALA A 208 0.57 -6.83 -16.70
N HIS A 209 1.07 -7.90 -16.08
CA HIS A 209 2.48 -8.06 -15.77
C HIS A 209 3.38 -7.91 -17.00
N ASN A 210 4.61 -7.51 -16.79
CA ASN A 210 5.63 -7.39 -17.82
C ASN A 210 7.03 -7.52 -17.19
N GLU A 211 8.04 -7.70 -18.00
CA GLU A 211 9.44 -7.90 -17.55
C GLU A 211 9.91 -6.80 -16.58
N MET A 212 9.46 -5.56 -16.78
CA MET A 212 9.84 -4.42 -15.94
C MET A 212 9.19 -4.54 -14.54
N SER A 213 7.88 -4.80 -14.47
CA SER A 213 7.18 -4.99 -13.19
C SER A 213 7.62 -6.26 -12.47
N ASP A 214 7.90 -7.33 -13.20
CA ASP A 214 8.33 -8.62 -12.66
C ASP A 214 9.64 -8.51 -11.88
N MET A 215 10.58 -7.72 -12.39
CA MET A 215 11.86 -7.44 -11.73
C MET A 215 11.65 -6.82 -10.34
N PHE A 216 10.72 -5.86 -10.21
CA PHE A 216 10.39 -5.22 -8.93
C PHE A 216 9.68 -6.19 -8.00
N HIS A 217 8.65 -6.87 -8.48
CA HIS A 217 7.86 -7.78 -7.65
C HIS A 217 8.68 -8.96 -7.12
N MET A 218 9.47 -9.60 -7.98
CA MET A 218 10.34 -10.71 -7.57
C MET A 218 11.35 -10.25 -6.51
N LYS A 219 11.95 -9.07 -6.67
CA LYS A 219 12.87 -8.54 -5.67
C LYS A 219 12.18 -8.27 -4.34
N ALA A 220 10.97 -7.70 -4.35
CA ALA A 220 10.18 -7.45 -3.15
C ALA A 220 9.82 -8.75 -2.43
N ILE A 221 9.32 -9.76 -3.15
CA ILE A 221 8.99 -11.08 -2.61
C ILE A 221 10.19 -11.70 -1.88
N LYS A 222 11.37 -11.70 -2.52
CA LYS A 222 12.62 -12.24 -1.93
C LYS A 222 12.99 -11.52 -0.62
N LEU A 223 12.91 -10.20 -0.61
CA LEU A 223 13.23 -9.40 0.58
C LEU A 223 12.25 -9.68 1.72
N ILE A 224 10.95 -9.80 1.41
CA ILE A 224 9.91 -10.03 2.42
C ILE A 224 10.06 -11.42 3.03
N PHE A 225 10.14 -12.48 2.22
CA PHE A 225 10.32 -13.85 2.74
C PHE A 225 11.57 -13.99 3.60
N LYS A 226 12.64 -13.27 3.28
CA LYS A 226 13.90 -13.33 4.02
C LYS A 226 13.87 -12.57 5.34
N ASN A 227 13.18 -11.43 5.42
CA ASN A 227 13.39 -10.46 6.51
C ASN A 227 12.15 -10.20 7.37
N LEU A 228 10.93 -10.54 6.91
CA LEU A 228 9.70 -10.11 7.59
C LEU A 228 9.62 -10.63 9.04
N ALA A 229 9.94 -11.90 9.27
CA ALA A 229 9.89 -12.48 10.61
C ALA A 229 10.83 -11.79 11.59
N ALA A 230 12.07 -11.49 11.18
CA ALA A 230 13.04 -10.78 12.03
C ALA A 230 12.63 -9.30 12.24
N ALA A 231 12.10 -8.64 11.21
CA ALA A 231 11.61 -7.27 11.33
C ALA A 231 10.46 -7.14 12.32
N VAL A 232 9.51 -8.10 12.30
CA VAL A 232 8.31 -8.08 13.14
C VAL A 232 8.59 -8.57 14.56
N ASN A 233 9.32 -9.67 14.71
CA ASN A 233 9.48 -10.31 16.01
C ASN A 233 10.64 -9.74 16.83
N GLU A 234 11.70 -9.32 16.17
CA GLU A 234 12.95 -8.89 16.80
C GLU A 234 13.21 -7.40 16.63
N LYS A 235 12.47 -6.74 15.72
CA LYS A 235 12.72 -5.36 15.30
C LYS A 235 14.18 -5.14 14.86
N GLU A 236 14.75 -6.18 14.24
CA GLU A 236 16.13 -6.15 13.79
C GLU A 236 16.31 -5.00 12.78
N PRO A 237 17.23 -4.04 13.03
CA PRO A 237 17.29 -2.79 12.26
C PRO A 237 17.49 -2.99 10.76
N TYR A 238 18.35 -3.94 10.38
CA TYR A 238 18.56 -4.26 8.96
C TYR A 238 17.32 -4.90 8.33
N ALA A 239 16.64 -5.79 9.05
CA ALA A 239 15.41 -6.42 8.56
C ALA A 239 14.29 -5.37 8.37
N VAL A 240 14.12 -4.44 9.32
CA VAL A 240 13.16 -3.33 9.19
C VAL A 240 13.47 -2.48 7.96
N GLU A 241 14.75 -2.16 7.73
CA GLU A 241 15.18 -1.42 6.54
C GLU A 241 14.87 -2.18 5.25
N GLN A 242 15.12 -3.51 5.23
CA GLN A 242 14.82 -4.34 4.06
C GLN A 242 13.32 -4.46 3.77
N ILE A 243 12.46 -4.48 4.81
CA ILE A 243 11.00 -4.48 4.60
C ILE A 243 10.52 -3.11 4.12
N GLY A 244 11.06 -2.01 4.66
CA GLY A 244 10.80 -0.66 4.14
C GLY A 244 11.17 -0.52 2.66
N LEU A 245 12.32 -1.06 2.26
CA LEU A 245 12.73 -1.10 0.86
C LEU A 245 11.83 -2.02 0.02
N ALA A 246 11.46 -3.19 0.53
CA ALA A 246 10.66 -4.17 -0.19
C ALA A 246 9.26 -3.64 -0.54
N GLN A 247 8.58 -2.98 0.40
CA GLN A 247 7.26 -2.40 0.15
C GLN A 247 7.33 -1.31 -0.92
N TYR A 248 8.34 -0.45 -0.88
CA TYR A 248 8.56 0.57 -1.90
C TYR A 248 8.78 -0.06 -3.29
N ILE A 249 9.65 -1.08 -3.38
CA ILE A 249 9.90 -1.81 -4.63
C ILE A 249 8.61 -2.47 -5.14
N ALA A 250 7.80 -3.09 -4.27
CA ALA A 250 6.49 -3.62 -4.65
C ALA A 250 5.59 -2.53 -5.24
N GLY A 251 5.59 -1.34 -4.62
CA GLY A 251 4.86 -0.16 -5.10
C GLY A 251 5.25 0.30 -6.49
N MET A 252 6.56 0.32 -6.77
CA MET A 252 7.07 0.63 -8.11
C MET A 252 6.47 -0.30 -9.18
N GLY A 253 6.22 -1.55 -8.83
CA GLY A 253 5.61 -2.54 -9.71
C GLY A 253 4.10 -2.37 -9.82
N PHE A 254 3.36 -2.65 -8.72
CA PHE A 254 1.90 -2.77 -8.78
C PHE A 254 1.18 -1.47 -9.14
N SER A 255 1.75 -0.32 -8.82
CA SER A 255 1.20 0.98 -9.23
C SER A 255 1.04 1.11 -10.76
N ASN A 256 1.81 0.36 -11.51
CA ASN A 256 1.85 0.41 -12.98
C ASN A 256 1.12 -0.75 -13.66
N VAL A 257 0.87 -1.86 -12.95
CA VAL A 257 0.25 -3.06 -13.55
C VAL A 257 -1.02 -3.51 -12.84
N GLY A 258 -1.34 -2.91 -11.69
CA GLY A 258 -2.50 -3.26 -10.90
C GLY A 258 -2.30 -4.51 -10.02
N LEU A 259 -3.39 -4.92 -9.39
CA LEU A 259 -3.46 -5.99 -8.40
C LEU A 259 -4.48 -7.05 -8.85
N GLY A 260 -5.07 -7.79 -7.91
CA GLY A 260 -5.99 -8.88 -8.18
C GLY A 260 -7.13 -9.00 -7.16
N ILE A 261 -7.68 -10.22 -7.05
CA ILE A 261 -8.87 -10.45 -6.25
C ILE A 261 -8.62 -10.62 -4.75
N VAL A 262 -7.38 -10.74 -4.29
CA VAL A 262 -7.10 -10.62 -2.84
C VAL A 262 -7.52 -9.24 -2.38
N HIS A 263 -7.05 -8.19 -3.06
CA HIS A 263 -7.42 -6.81 -2.75
C HIS A 263 -8.90 -6.55 -2.97
N SER A 264 -9.49 -7.06 -4.08
CA SER A 264 -10.94 -6.91 -4.31
C SER A 264 -11.79 -7.44 -3.16
N MET A 265 -11.41 -8.57 -2.59
CA MET A 265 -12.10 -9.19 -1.45
C MET A 265 -11.77 -8.46 -0.12
N ALA A 266 -10.53 -8.08 0.09
CA ALA A 266 -10.06 -7.41 1.32
C ALA A 266 -10.72 -6.03 1.50
N HIS A 267 -10.92 -5.27 0.43
CA HIS A 267 -11.62 -3.99 0.47
C HIS A 267 -13.03 -4.13 1.05
N GLN A 268 -13.73 -5.22 0.71
CA GLN A 268 -15.10 -5.45 1.20
C GLN A 268 -15.12 -5.81 2.69
N LEU A 269 -14.16 -6.60 3.16
CA LEU A 269 -14.01 -6.89 4.59
C LEU A 269 -13.68 -5.63 5.39
N GLY A 270 -12.83 -4.77 4.84
CA GLY A 270 -12.53 -3.48 5.45
C GLY A 270 -13.72 -2.54 5.51
N ALA A 271 -14.56 -2.51 4.47
CA ALA A 271 -15.72 -1.64 4.40
C ALA A 271 -16.88 -2.10 5.31
N VAL A 272 -17.11 -3.41 5.41
CA VAL A 272 -18.27 -3.96 6.14
C VAL A 272 -17.96 -4.29 7.60
N TYR A 273 -16.74 -4.76 7.90
CA TYR A 273 -16.36 -5.25 9.24
C TYR A 273 -15.23 -4.45 9.88
N ASP A 274 -14.81 -3.34 9.24
CA ASP A 274 -13.65 -2.54 9.68
C ASP A 274 -12.37 -3.38 9.88
N THR A 275 -12.24 -4.47 9.11
CA THR A 275 -11.07 -5.34 9.16
C THR A 275 -9.83 -4.55 8.72
N PRO A 276 -8.74 -4.54 9.50
CA PRO A 276 -7.51 -3.87 9.09
C PRO A 276 -7.01 -4.43 7.75
N HIS A 277 -6.72 -3.55 6.78
CA HIS A 277 -6.47 -3.90 5.38
C HIS A 277 -5.41 -5.00 5.20
N GLY A 278 -4.23 -4.83 5.82
CA GLY A 278 -3.16 -5.83 5.70
C GLY A 278 -3.49 -7.17 6.37
N ILE A 279 -4.36 -7.18 7.39
CA ILE A 279 -4.88 -8.42 8.00
C ILE A 279 -5.86 -9.11 7.03
N ALA A 280 -6.77 -8.35 6.42
CA ALA A 280 -7.70 -8.89 5.43
C ALA A 280 -6.94 -9.53 4.26
N ASN A 281 -5.91 -8.84 3.74
CA ASN A 281 -5.05 -9.39 2.70
C ASN A 281 -4.33 -10.67 3.15
N ALA A 282 -3.75 -10.69 4.35
CA ALA A 282 -3.05 -11.86 4.89
C ALA A 282 -3.95 -13.09 5.03
N MET A 283 -5.21 -12.91 5.48
CA MET A 283 -6.18 -13.98 5.62
C MET A 283 -6.64 -14.57 4.28
N LEU A 284 -6.80 -13.71 3.28
CA LEU A 284 -7.33 -14.08 1.96
C LEU A 284 -6.26 -14.64 1.01
N LEU A 285 -5.00 -14.16 1.14
CA LEU A 285 -3.92 -14.47 0.21
C LEU A 285 -3.73 -15.98 -0.04
N PRO A 286 -3.63 -16.86 0.99
CA PRO A 286 -3.44 -18.30 0.74
C PRO A 286 -4.58 -18.92 -0.07
N THR A 287 -5.83 -18.56 0.25
CA THR A 287 -7.03 -19.10 -0.41
C THR A 287 -7.11 -18.64 -1.87
N VAL A 288 -6.85 -17.38 -2.13
CA VAL A 288 -6.87 -16.82 -3.49
C VAL A 288 -5.70 -17.35 -4.32
N MET A 289 -4.50 -17.50 -3.74
CA MET A 289 -3.37 -18.07 -4.47
C MET A 289 -3.62 -19.53 -4.86
N ARG A 290 -4.30 -20.30 -4.02
CA ARG A 290 -4.75 -21.66 -4.40
C ARG A 290 -5.69 -21.62 -5.61
N PHE A 291 -6.63 -20.70 -5.64
CA PHE A 291 -7.55 -20.51 -6.77
C PHE A 291 -6.81 -20.06 -8.03
N ASN A 292 -5.98 -19.06 -7.95
CA ASN A 292 -5.24 -18.52 -9.11
C ASN A 292 -4.23 -19.52 -9.67
N GLY A 293 -3.63 -20.36 -8.82
CA GLY A 293 -2.66 -21.37 -9.22
C GLY A 293 -3.23 -22.48 -10.14
N GLU A 294 -4.55 -22.65 -10.20
CA GLU A 294 -5.16 -23.56 -11.17
C GLU A 294 -4.99 -23.08 -12.63
N ASN A 295 -4.61 -21.82 -12.84
CA ASN A 295 -4.13 -21.34 -14.14
C ASN A 295 -2.67 -21.79 -14.34
N PRO A 296 -2.34 -22.53 -15.41
CA PRO A 296 -0.98 -23.06 -15.63
C PRO A 296 0.12 -21.98 -15.69
N GLU A 297 -0.16 -20.82 -16.26
CA GLU A 297 0.79 -19.70 -16.28
C GLU A 297 1.07 -19.20 -14.87
N THR A 298 0.04 -19.05 -14.04
CA THR A 298 0.18 -18.65 -12.64
C THR A 298 0.96 -19.71 -11.83
N ALA A 299 0.70 -21.01 -12.06
CA ALA A 299 1.47 -22.08 -11.43
C ALA A 299 2.96 -22.01 -11.80
N GLN A 300 3.28 -21.72 -13.07
CA GLN A 300 4.66 -21.49 -13.50
C GLN A 300 5.30 -20.29 -12.80
N ARG A 301 4.58 -19.20 -12.62
CA ARG A 301 5.06 -18.02 -11.87
C ARG A 301 5.29 -18.32 -10.40
N PHE A 302 4.45 -19.14 -9.77
CA PHE A 302 4.71 -19.63 -8.41
C PHE A 302 5.96 -20.48 -8.32
N ARG A 303 6.23 -21.31 -9.33
CA ARG A 303 7.48 -22.11 -9.43
C ARG A 303 8.71 -21.19 -9.45
N GLU A 304 8.67 -20.12 -10.23
CA GLU A 304 9.73 -19.13 -10.30
C GLU A 304 9.96 -18.46 -8.94
N ILE A 305 8.87 -18.01 -8.28
CA ILE A 305 8.96 -17.45 -6.92
C ILE A 305 9.63 -18.45 -5.96
N LEU A 306 9.14 -19.70 -5.94
CA LEU A 306 9.67 -20.73 -5.04
C LEU A 306 11.17 -20.94 -5.24
N CYS A 307 11.63 -21.06 -6.48
CA CYS A 307 13.05 -21.21 -6.79
C CYS A 307 13.87 -20.03 -6.25
N GLU A 308 13.35 -18.82 -6.40
CA GLU A 308 14.04 -17.59 -5.98
C GLU A 308 14.03 -17.33 -4.47
N ILE A 309 13.06 -17.89 -3.73
CA ILE A 309 12.99 -17.78 -2.26
C ILE A 309 13.61 -18.96 -1.51
N GLY A 310 14.41 -19.77 -2.20
CA GLY A 310 15.21 -20.83 -1.57
C GLY A 310 14.64 -22.25 -1.69
N ARG A 311 13.71 -22.49 -2.61
CA ARG A 311 13.16 -23.82 -2.93
C ARG A 311 13.49 -24.23 -4.37
N PRO A 312 14.78 -24.44 -4.70
CA PRO A 312 15.19 -24.81 -6.06
C PRO A 312 14.63 -26.16 -6.52
N ASP A 313 14.23 -27.02 -5.58
CA ASP A 313 13.52 -28.28 -5.83
C ASP A 313 12.16 -28.07 -6.53
N ALA A 314 11.57 -26.89 -6.39
CA ALA A 314 10.31 -26.54 -7.06
C ALA A 314 10.41 -26.60 -8.60
N ALA A 315 11.61 -26.49 -9.17
CA ALA A 315 11.82 -26.66 -10.61
C ALA A 315 11.38 -28.04 -11.15
N HIS A 316 11.28 -29.04 -10.27
CA HIS A 316 10.95 -30.42 -10.62
C HIS A 316 9.58 -30.88 -10.07
N LEU A 317 8.85 -30.04 -9.34
CA LEU A 317 7.53 -30.37 -8.84
C LEU A 317 6.48 -30.30 -9.96
N ASN A 318 5.40 -31.06 -9.85
CA ASN A 318 4.22 -30.81 -10.68
C ASN A 318 3.48 -29.54 -10.20
N ASP A 319 2.55 -29.03 -11.00
CA ASP A 319 1.88 -27.77 -10.71
C ASP A 319 1.09 -27.80 -9.41
N GLN A 320 0.43 -28.93 -9.08
CA GLN A 320 -0.32 -29.07 -7.83
C GLN A 320 0.60 -28.99 -6.60
N ASP A 321 1.77 -29.59 -6.66
CA ASP A 321 2.75 -29.53 -5.57
C ASP A 321 3.39 -28.15 -5.48
N VAL A 322 3.61 -27.45 -6.60
CA VAL A 322 4.01 -26.04 -6.63
C VAL A 322 3.00 -25.16 -5.90
N ILE A 323 1.71 -25.28 -6.26
CA ILE A 323 0.63 -24.51 -5.64
C ILE A 323 0.58 -24.80 -4.14
N ASN A 324 0.58 -26.08 -3.74
CA ASN A 324 0.51 -26.46 -2.33
C ASN A 324 1.71 -25.92 -1.54
N THR A 325 2.92 -25.99 -2.11
CA THR A 325 4.15 -25.51 -1.48
C THR A 325 4.11 -23.99 -1.32
N PHE A 326 3.71 -23.25 -2.35
CA PHE A 326 3.65 -21.79 -2.30
C PHE A 326 2.63 -21.30 -1.28
N VAL A 327 1.42 -21.87 -1.30
CA VAL A 327 0.36 -21.54 -0.32
C VAL A 327 0.80 -21.86 1.10
N TRP A 328 1.46 -23.01 1.30
CA TRP A 328 2.02 -23.38 2.61
C TRP A 328 3.07 -22.37 3.08
N MET A 329 4.00 -21.94 2.24
CA MET A 329 5.03 -20.95 2.61
C MET A 329 4.43 -19.60 2.99
N ILE A 330 3.41 -19.13 2.28
CA ILE A 330 2.68 -17.90 2.65
C ILE A 330 2.03 -18.07 4.03
N SER A 331 1.35 -19.20 4.25
CA SER A 331 0.67 -19.47 5.52
C SER A 331 1.65 -19.57 6.69
N GLU A 332 2.81 -20.20 6.50
CA GLU A 332 3.86 -20.29 7.54
C GLU A 332 4.47 -18.91 7.83
N LEU A 333 4.68 -18.07 6.82
CA LEU A 333 5.15 -16.70 7.04
C LEU A 333 4.11 -15.88 7.83
N SER A 334 2.83 -15.97 7.47
CA SER A 334 1.74 -15.32 8.20
C SER A 334 1.71 -15.73 9.68
N LYS A 335 1.79 -17.03 9.96
CA LYS A 335 1.89 -17.57 11.33
C LYS A 335 3.16 -17.08 12.06
N ALA A 336 4.30 -17.08 11.38
CA ALA A 336 5.58 -16.67 11.97
C ALA A 336 5.56 -15.20 12.44
N VAL A 337 4.77 -14.34 11.81
CA VAL A 337 4.57 -12.94 12.24
C VAL A 337 3.37 -12.75 13.16
N GLY A 338 2.67 -13.83 13.52
CA GLY A 338 1.58 -13.81 14.51
C GLY A 338 0.19 -13.55 13.93
N ILE A 339 -0.01 -13.67 12.61
CA ILE A 339 -1.33 -13.60 12.00
C ILE A 339 -1.84 -15.03 11.82
N THR A 340 -2.78 -15.43 12.68
CA THR A 340 -3.38 -16.78 12.71
C THR A 340 -4.91 -16.74 12.66
N THR A 341 -5.46 -15.54 12.52
CA THR A 341 -6.90 -15.28 12.45
C THR A 341 -7.47 -15.59 11.08
N THR A 342 -8.78 -15.81 11.04
CA THR A 342 -9.60 -15.95 9.83
C THR A 342 -10.58 -14.79 9.72
N ILE A 343 -11.28 -14.66 8.61
CA ILE A 343 -12.27 -13.60 8.43
C ILE A 343 -13.42 -13.70 9.44
N LYS A 344 -13.69 -14.89 9.97
CA LYS A 344 -14.67 -15.12 11.04
C LYS A 344 -14.32 -14.39 12.33
N ASP A 345 -13.03 -14.33 12.68
CA ASP A 345 -12.57 -13.67 13.90
C ASP A 345 -12.80 -12.16 13.85
N TYR A 346 -13.00 -11.61 12.65
CA TYR A 346 -13.34 -10.22 12.39
C TYR A 346 -14.84 -9.99 12.15
N GLY A 347 -15.67 -11.00 12.42
CA GLY A 347 -17.13 -10.87 12.39
C GLY A 347 -17.78 -11.19 11.05
N ALA A 348 -17.00 -11.69 10.07
CA ALA A 348 -17.57 -12.09 8.78
C ALA A 348 -18.61 -13.21 8.95
N LYS A 349 -19.74 -13.10 8.25
CA LYS A 349 -20.86 -14.04 8.31
C LYS A 349 -21.17 -14.55 6.93
N GLU A 350 -21.55 -15.84 6.87
CA GLU A 350 -21.87 -16.49 5.59
C GLU A 350 -23.07 -15.83 4.88
N GLU A 351 -24.02 -15.27 5.65
CA GLU A 351 -25.19 -14.55 5.11
C GLU A 351 -24.82 -13.29 4.32
N ASP A 352 -23.63 -12.70 4.56
CA ASP A 352 -23.17 -11.50 3.88
C ASP A 352 -22.35 -11.80 2.62
N PHE A 353 -21.95 -13.06 2.37
CA PHE A 353 -21.02 -13.40 1.29
C PHE A 353 -21.54 -13.08 -0.11
N GLU A 354 -22.84 -13.16 -0.34
CA GLU A 354 -23.46 -12.75 -1.61
C GLU A 354 -23.27 -11.25 -1.88
N MET A 355 -23.46 -10.43 -0.85
CA MET A 355 -23.28 -8.97 -0.94
C MET A 355 -21.80 -8.62 -1.09
N LEU A 356 -20.90 -9.25 -0.31
CA LEU A 356 -19.47 -9.05 -0.42
C LEU A 356 -18.95 -9.46 -1.81
N ALA A 357 -19.42 -10.59 -2.35
CA ALA A 357 -19.07 -11.05 -3.69
C ALA A 357 -19.52 -10.08 -4.78
N GLU A 358 -20.74 -9.54 -4.69
CA GLU A 358 -21.26 -8.53 -5.62
C GLU A 358 -20.39 -7.27 -5.62
N LYS A 359 -20.01 -6.78 -4.44
CA LYS A 359 -19.11 -5.62 -4.30
C LYS A 359 -17.71 -5.94 -4.86
N ALA A 360 -17.14 -7.11 -4.56
CA ALA A 360 -15.84 -7.54 -5.05
C ALA A 360 -15.80 -7.69 -6.59
N MET A 361 -16.89 -8.11 -7.21
CA MET A 361 -17.02 -8.17 -8.67
C MET A 361 -16.86 -6.81 -9.35
N ASN A 362 -17.22 -5.73 -8.66
CA ASN A 362 -17.17 -4.35 -9.15
C ASN A 362 -15.91 -3.60 -8.68
N ASP A 363 -15.03 -4.24 -7.93
CA ASP A 363 -13.81 -3.63 -7.41
C ASP A 363 -12.79 -3.37 -8.54
N PRO A 364 -12.11 -2.20 -8.56
CA PRO A 364 -11.15 -1.85 -9.60
C PRO A 364 -9.92 -2.77 -9.68
N CYS A 365 -9.61 -3.54 -8.64
CA CYS A 365 -8.50 -4.51 -8.65
C CYS A 365 -8.84 -5.81 -9.37
N LYS A 366 -10.12 -6.19 -9.46
CA LYS A 366 -10.58 -7.46 -10.05
C LYS A 366 -10.09 -7.69 -11.48
N PRO A 367 -10.09 -6.69 -12.40
CA PRO A 367 -9.64 -6.91 -13.77
C PRO A 367 -8.17 -7.34 -13.92
N GLY A 368 -7.31 -7.05 -12.92
CA GLY A 368 -5.92 -7.46 -12.89
C GLY A 368 -5.70 -8.93 -12.54
N ASN A 369 -6.72 -9.64 -12.05
CA ASN A 369 -6.53 -11.04 -11.65
C ASN A 369 -6.18 -11.94 -12.86
N PRO A 370 -5.20 -12.87 -12.75
CA PRO A 370 -4.76 -13.69 -13.88
C PRO A 370 -5.80 -14.73 -14.32
N ARG A 371 -6.82 -14.94 -13.51
CA ARG A 371 -7.91 -15.90 -13.76
C ARG A 371 -9.24 -15.20 -13.63
N GLU A 372 -10.13 -15.41 -14.59
CA GLU A 372 -11.52 -14.96 -14.48
C GLU A 372 -12.19 -15.58 -13.24
N VAL A 373 -13.04 -14.78 -12.60
CA VAL A 373 -13.75 -15.16 -11.39
C VAL A 373 -15.22 -14.78 -11.49
N THR A 374 -16.11 -15.71 -11.13
CA THR A 374 -17.55 -15.48 -11.04
C THR A 374 -17.96 -15.05 -9.63
N LYS A 375 -19.17 -14.53 -9.50
CA LYS A 375 -19.73 -14.16 -8.19
C LYS A 375 -19.80 -15.37 -7.24
N GLU A 376 -20.23 -16.53 -7.75
CA GLU A 376 -20.31 -17.76 -6.97
C GLU A 376 -18.94 -18.23 -6.48
N GLN A 377 -17.90 -18.02 -7.29
CA GLN A 377 -16.53 -18.31 -6.89
C GLN A 377 -16.03 -17.36 -5.80
N PHE A 378 -16.40 -16.07 -5.83
CA PHE A 378 -16.09 -15.15 -4.71
C PHE A 378 -16.76 -15.62 -3.42
N VAL A 379 -18.04 -16.02 -3.47
CA VAL A 379 -18.75 -16.59 -2.30
C VAL A 379 -18.00 -17.81 -1.75
N GLU A 380 -17.57 -18.71 -2.63
CA GLU A 380 -16.81 -19.90 -2.23
C GLU A 380 -15.43 -19.57 -1.65
N LEU A 381 -14.75 -18.55 -2.19
CA LEU A 381 -13.46 -18.07 -1.67
C LEU A 381 -13.61 -17.48 -0.27
N TYR A 382 -14.65 -16.65 -0.02
CA TYR A 382 -14.97 -16.18 1.33
C TYR A 382 -15.26 -17.32 2.29
N ARG A 383 -16.04 -18.33 1.87
CA ARG A 383 -16.33 -19.52 2.67
C ARG A 383 -15.08 -20.32 3.04
N LYS A 384 -14.11 -20.43 2.13
CA LYS A 384 -12.83 -21.10 2.39
C LYS A 384 -11.88 -20.31 3.27
N ALA A 385 -12.10 -19.02 3.45
CA ALA A 385 -11.31 -18.14 4.31
C ALA A 385 -11.88 -18.01 5.73
N MET A 386 -13.05 -18.63 6.01
CA MET A 386 -13.67 -18.74 7.34
C MET A 386 -12.83 -19.66 8.27
#